data_2e06034bce90ff4bf2c067a5e9b9f4e6
#
_entry.id   2e06034bce90ff4bf2c067a5e9b9f4e6
#
_cell.length_a   1.000
_cell.length_b   1.000
_cell.length_c   1.000
_cell.angle_alpha   90.00
_cell.angle_beta   90.00
_cell.angle_gamma   90.00
#
_symmetry.space_group_name_H-M   'P 1'
#
loop_
_entity.id
_entity.type
_entity.pdbx_description
1 polymer ?
#
loop_
_entity_poly.entity_id
_entity_poly.type
_entity_poly.pdbx_seq_one_letter_code
_entity_poly.pdbx_strand_id
1 'polypeptide(L)'
;MLDEAALAFVRERHLATLTTMLPSGALHVCAVGFTFDPEANLVRVITSDHSRKVRNVDSTPDARAAVGQVDGPRWLSLEGPARVRREPNAVADAVSRYERRYRTPRVNPARVVIEITVERVRGRATRSAG
;
A
#
# COMPACT_ATOMS: atom_id res chain seq x y z
N MET A 1 -1.41 -8.82 -13.68
CA MET A 1 -1.24 -9.55 -12.43
C MET A 1 -2.51 -9.60 -11.59
N LEU A 2 -3.18 -8.50 -11.35
CA LEU A 2 -4.51 -8.55 -10.72
C LEU A 2 -5.55 -8.81 -11.79
N ASP A 3 -6.45 -9.77 -11.53
CA ASP A 3 -7.57 -9.99 -12.42
C ASP A 3 -8.63 -8.88 -12.22
N GLU A 4 -9.69 -8.96 -13.01
CA GLU A 4 -10.73 -7.94 -13.02
C GLU A 4 -11.40 -7.78 -11.65
N ALA A 5 -11.69 -8.89 -10.97
CA ALA A 5 -12.33 -8.87 -9.66
C ALA A 5 -11.40 -8.24 -8.61
N ALA A 6 -10.11 -8.57 -8.65
CA ALA A 6 -9.13 -7.99 -7.74
C ALA A 6 -8.95 -6.50 -7.98
N LEU A 7 -8.89 -6.06 -9.25
CA LEU A 7 -8.81 -4.64 -9.59
C LEU A 7 -10.01 -3.87 -9.07
N ALA A 8 -11.20 -4.43 -9.21
CA ALA A 8 -12.42 -3.80 -8.70
C ALA A 8 -12.39 -3.70 -7.18
N PHE A 9 -11.93 -4.76 -6.51
CA PHE A 9 -11.89 -4.80 -5.05
C PHE A 9 -10.95 -3.73 -4.48
N VAL A 10 -9.76 -3.56 -5.05
CA VAL A 10 -8.81 -2.56 -4.54
C VAL A 10 -9.20 -1.12 -4.87
N ARG A 11 -10.22 -0.91 -5.68
CA ARG A 11 -10.79 0.41 -5.95
C ARG A 11 -11.92 0.78 -5.00
N GLU A 12 -12.52 -0.19 -4.33
CA GLU A 12 -13.54 0.08 -3.33
C GLU A 12 -12.91 0.80 -2.14
N ARG A 13 -13.71 1.63 -1.48
CA ARG A 13 -13.21 2.45 -0.38
C ARG A 13 -13.10 1.64 0.90
N HIS A 14 -11.94 1.02 1.11
CA HIS A 14 -11.62 0.26 2.30
C HIS A 14 -10.25 0.65 2.84
N LEU A 15 -10.10 0.63 4.15
CA LEU A 15 -8.77 0.65 4.75
C LEU A 15 -8.14 -0.74 4.62
N ALA A 16 -6.84 -0.76 4.80
CA ALA A 16 -6.05 -1.98 4.73
C ALA A 16 -5.02 -1.98 5.84
N THR A 17 -4.34 -3.11 6.02
CA THR A 17 -3.14 -3.16 6.85
C THR A 17 -1.92 -3.02 5.97
N LEU A 18 -0.88 -2.37 6.51
CA LEU A 18 0.45 -2.38 5.91
C LEU A 18 1.38 -3.09 6.88
N THR A 19 2.04 -4.13 6.40
CA THR A 19 3.05 -4.87 7.16
C THR A 19 4.43 -4.52 6.63
N THR A 20 5.31 -4.08 7.53
CA THR A 20 6.73 -3.84 7.25
C THR A 20 7.55 -4.61 8.25
N MET A 21 8.83 -4.86 7.93
CA MET A 21 9.73 -5.59 8.80
C MET A 21 10.79 -4.66 9.36
N LEU A 22 11.07 -4.80 10.66
CA LEU A 22 12.21 -4.14 11.29
C LEU A 22 13.50 -4.87 10.92
N PRO A 23 14.68 -4.22 11.04
CA PRO A 23 15.95 -4.92 10.81
C PRO A 23 16.14 -6.16 11.67
N SER A 24 15.51 -6.22 12.84
CA SER A 24 15.57 -7.38 13.73
C SER A 24 14.79 -8.58 13.21
N GLY A 25 13.97 -8.39 12.17
CA GLY A 25 13.04 -9.41 11.69
C GLY A 25 11.65 -9.34 12.33
N ALA A 26 11.45 -8.49 13.32
CA ALA A 26 10.14 -8.28 13.90
C ALA A 26 9.20 -7.61 12.88
N LEU A 27 7.92 -7.87 12.99
CA LEU A 27 6.92 -7.31 12.08
C LEU A 27 6.20 -6.14 12.73
N HIS A 28 5.90 -5.14 11.91
CA HIS A 28 5.08 -3.98 12.30
C HIS A 28 3.86 -3.93 11.38
N VAL A 29 2.68 -3.85 11.98
CA VAL A 29 1.41 -3.81 11.24
C VAL A 29 0.63 -2.57 11.67
N CYS A 30 0.17 -1.80 10.69
CA CYS A 30 -0.67 -0.63 10.98
C CYS A 30 -1.74 -0.48 9.91
N ALA A 31 -2.79 0.30 10.23
CA ALA A 31 -3.87 0.59 9.30
C ALA A 31 -3.46 1.71 8.35
N VAL A 32 -3.76 1.54 7.07
CA VAL A 32 -3.44 2.52 6.02
C VAL A 32 -4.55 2.57 4.98
N GLY A 33 -4.56 3.66 4.20
CA GLY A 33 -5.21 3.67 2.90
C GLY A 33 -4.13 3.49 1.84
N PHE A 34 -4.41 2.72 0.80
CA PHE A 34 -3.47 2.53 -0.29
C PHE A 34 -4.17 2.67 -1.64
N THR A 35 -3.38 2.91 -2.68
CA THR A 35 -3.86 2.85 -4.06
C THR A 35 -3.03 1.85 -4.83
N PHE A 36 -3.63 1.22 -5.83
CA PHE A 36 -2.93 0.32 -6.74
C PHE A 36 -2.97 0.89 -8.15
N ASP A 37 -1.79 0.97 -8.77
CA ASP A 37 -1.59 1.43 -10.13
C ASP A 37 -1.31 0.21 -11.01
N PRO A 38 -2.28 -0.22 -11.83
CA PRO A 38 -2.08 -1.42 -12.65
C PRO A 38 -1.04 -1.24 -13.76
N GLU A 39 -0.84 -0.02 -14.24
CA GLU A 39 0.15 0.22 -15.30
C GLU A 39 1.57 0.06 -14.77
N ALA A 40 1.84 0.61 -13.59
CA ALA A 40 3.16 0.53 -12.97
C ALA A 40 3.32 -0.70 -12.08
N ASN A 41 2.25 -1.41 -11.79
CA ASN A 41 2.20 -2.55 -10.86
C ASN A 41 2.68 -2.14 -9.47
N LEU A 42 2.21 -0.99 -9.00
CA LEU A 42 2.64 -0.38 -7.75
C LEU A 42 1.48 -0.16 -6.78
N VAL A 43 1.72 -0.53 -5.54
CA VAL A 43 0.94 -0.06 -4.40
C VAL A 43 1.62 1.21 -3.89
N ARG A 44 0.83 2.26 -3.62
CA ARG A 44 1.32 3.51 -3.02
C ARG A 44 0.60 3.80 -1.72
N VAL A 45 1.38 4.10 -0.69
CA VAL A 45 0.89 4.50 0.63
C VAL A 45 1.49 5.85 0.97
N ILE A 46 0.65 6.86 1.17
CA ILE A 46 1.13 8.18 1.62
C ILE A 46 1.23 8.20 3.14
N THR A 47 2.28 8.81 3.67
CA THR A 47 2.53 8.84 5.10
C THR A 47 3.52 9.95 5.44
N SER A 48 3.81 10.11 6.73
CA SER A 48 4.82 11.09 7.19
C SER A 48 6.22 10.47 7.17
N ASP A 49 7.22 11.30 6.84
CA ASP A 49 8.61 10.87 6.69
C ASP A 49 9.17 10.25 7.97
N HIS A 50 8.71 10.67 9.15
CA HIS A 50 9.20 10.16 10.43
C HIS A 50 8.34 9.05 11.03
N SER A 51 7.44 8.46 10.26
CA SER A 51 6.63 7.33 10.75
C SER A 51 7.47 6.06 10.89
N ARG A 52 7.01 5.14 11.74
CA ARG A 52 7.69 3.86 11.96
C ARG A 52 7.81 3.06 10.67
N LYS A 53 6.75 3.01 9.87
CA LYS A 53 6.74 2.25 8.62
C LYS A 53 7.78 2.76 7.61
N VAL A 54 7.99 4.07 7.56
CA VAL A 54 9.02 4.66 6.70
C VAL A 54 10.41 4.27 7.19
N ARG A 55 10.64 4.39 8.49
CA ARG A 55 11.94 3.99 9.08
C ARG A 55 12.24 2.52 8.85
N ASN A 56 11.23 1.66 8.94
CA ASN A 56 11.41 0.23 8.70
C ASN A 56 11.85 -0.04 7.26
N VAL A 57 11.22 0.61 6.28
CA VAL A 57 11.59 0.45 4.87
C VAL A 57 12.99 1.01 4.61
N ASP A 58 13.30 2.19 5.14
CA ASP A 58 14.62 2.82 4.93
C ASP A 58 15.76 2.01 5.58
N SER A 59 15.48 1.39 6.73
CA SER A 59 16.52 0.76 7.55
C SER A 59 16.80 -0.70 7.20
N THR A 60 15.93 -1.31 6.41
CA THR A 60 16.01 -2.74 6.11
C THR A 60 16.54 -2.94 4.70
N PRO A 61 17.72 -3.57 4.53
CA PRO A 61 18.22 -3.91 3.19
C PRO A 61 17.21 -4.80 2.47
N ASP A 62 17.02 -4.52 1.17
CA ASP A 62 16.06 -5.26 0.34
C ASP A 62 14.68 -5.32 0.98
N ALA A 63 14.22 -4.20 1.52
CA ALA A 63 12.97 -4.11 2.25
C ALA A 63 11.80 -4.60 1.42
N ARG A 64 10.91 -5.33 2.06
CA ARG A 64 9.65 -5.79 1.48
C ARG A 64 8.51 -5.36 2.38
N ALA A 65 7.34 -5.23 1.78
CA ALA A 65 6.13 -4.85 2.51
C ALA A 65 4.92 -5.51 1.88
N ALA A 66 3.84 -5.56 2.62
CA ALA A 66 2.59 -6.13 2.14
C ALA A 66 1.42 -5.27 2.62
N VAL A 67 0.43 -5.08 1.74
CA VAL A 67 -0.86 -4.55 2.14
C VAL A 67 -1.88 -5.68 2.13
N GLY A 68 -2.80 -5.65 3.09
CA GLY A 68 -3.88 -6.62 3.18
C GLY A 68 -5.20 -5.91 3.32
N GLN A 69 -6.16 -6.22 2.45
CA GLN A 69 -7.50 -5.65 2.49
C GLN A 69 -8.50 -6.77 2.72
N VAL A 70 -9.45 -6.55 3.63
CA VAL A 70 -10.44 -7.56 4.01
C VAL A 70 -11.82 -6.91 4.01
N ASP A 71 -12.78 -7.58 3.40
CA ASP A 71 -14.19 -7.19 3.45
C ASP A 71 -15.05 -8.46 3.42
N GLY A 72 -15.40 -8.96 4.60
CA GLY A 72 -16.15 -10.20 4.73
C GLY A 72 -15.36 -11.37 4.15
N PRO A 73 -15.96 -12.13 3.22
CA PRO A 73 -15.26 -13.28 2.62
C PRO A 73 -14.20 -12.89 1.60
N ARG A 74 -14.17 -11.62 1.18
CA ARG A 74 -13.17 -11.15 0.21
C ARG A 74 -11.93 -10.66 0.94
N TRP A 75 -10.78 -11.00 0.42
CA TRP A 75 -9.51 -10.46 0.93
C TRP A 75 -8.45 -10.53 -0.14
N LEU A 76 -7.50 -9.62 -0.08
CA LEU A 76 -6.33 -9.62 -0.95
C LEU A 76 -5.11 -9.18 -0.16
N SER A 77 -4.00 -9.84 -0.44
CA SER A 77 -2.67 -9.46 0.02
C SER A 77 -1.82 -9.18 -1.21
N LEU A 78 -1.20 -8.00 -1.24
CA LEU A 78 -0.28 -7.55 -2.29
C LEU A 78 1.07 -7.32 -1.64
N GLU A 79 2.11 -8.02 -2.11
CA GLU A 79 3.41 -8.05 -1.44
C GLU A 79 4.54 -7.92 -2.45
N GLY A 80 5.60 -7.25 -2.06
CA GLY A 80 6.81 -7.15 -2.87
C GLY A 80 7.84 -6.18 -2.30
N PRO A 81 8.89 -5.89 -3.06
CA PRO A 81 9.90 -4.91 -2.67
C PRO A 81 9.30 -3.55 -2.40
N ALA A 82 9.78 -2.90 -1.36
CA ALA A 82 9.27 -1.60 -0.92
C ALA A 82 10.37 -0.56 -0.89
N ARG A 83 10.01 0.67 -1.23
CA ARG A 83 10.92 1.81 -1.14
C ARG A 83 10.16 3.07 -0.76
N VAL A 84 10.88 4.05 -0.23
CA VAL A 84 10.31 5.37 0.09
C VAL A 84 10.68 6.34 -1.02
N ARG A 85 9.68 7.08 -1.52
CA ARG A 85 9.89 8.16 -2.48
C ARG A 85 9.60 9.48 -1.80
N ARG A 86 10.52 10.41 -1.96
CA ARG A 86 10.43 11.74 -1.34
C ARG A 86 10.32 12.87 -2.37
N GLU A 87 10.47 12.56 -3.64
CA GLU A 87 10.43 13.57 -4.71
C GLU A 87 9.04 14.22 -4.76
N PRO A 88 8.97 15.54 -4.87
CA PRO A 88 7.68 16.24 -4.88
C PRO A 88 6.69 15.74 -5.91
N ASN A 89 7.17 15.37 -7.10
CA ASN A 89 6.28 14.86 -8.16
C ASN A 89 5.70 13.49 -7.81
N ALA A 90 6.50 12.62 -7.20
CA ALA A 90 6.02 11.30 -6.78
C ALA A 90 4.99 11.44 -5.66
N VAL A 91 5.24 12.34 -4.72
CA VAL A 91 4.31 12.60 -3.61
C VAL A 91 2.99 13.18 -4.14
N ALA A 92 3.05 14.16 -5.04
CA ALA A 92 1.86 14.78 -5.61
C ALA A 92 1.01 13.77 -6.39
N ASP A 93 1.64 12.90 -7.17
CA ASP A 93 0.92 11.85 -7.90
C ASP A 93 0.24 10.87 -6.94
N ALA A 94 0.93 10.47 -5.89
CA ALA A 94 0.37 9.56 -4.90
C ALA A 94 -0.82 10.19 -4.16
N VAL A 95 -0.73 11.48 -3.83
CA VAL A 95 -1.83 12.22 -3.20
C VAL A 95 -3.05 12.28 -4.12
N SER A 96 -2.83 12.57 -5.40
CA SER A 96 -3.90 12.62 -6.38
C SER A 96 -4.65 11.28 -6.48
N ARG A 97 -3.90 10.17 -6.50
CA ARG A 97 -4.50 8.82 -6.53
C ARG A 97 -5.25 8.53 -5.24
N TYR A 98 -4.70 8.89 -4.10
CA TYR A 98 -5.36 8.73 -2.80
C TYR A 98 -6.70 9.47 -2.76
N GLU A 99 -6.73 10.72 -3.24
CA GLU A 99 -7.95 11.52 -3.27
C GLU A 99 -9.07 10.85 -4.06
N ARG A 100 -8.72 10.23 -5.18
CA ARG A 100 -9.72 9.56 -6.02
C ARG A 100 -10.34 8.35 -5.36
N ARG A 101 -9.62 7.67 -4.47
CA ARG A 101 -10.15 6.49 -3.76
C ARG A 101 -10.81 6.85 -2.44
N TYR A 102 -10.24 7.81 -1.72
CA TYR A 102 -10.65 8.14 -0.35
C TYR A 102 -11.21 9.56 -0.26
N ARG A 103 -10.33 10.50 -0.02
CA ARG A 103 -10.66 11.93 0.14
C ARG A 103 -9.37 12.74 0.08
N THR A 104 -9.50 14.06 0.03
CA THR A 104 -8.35 14.96 0.13
C THR A 104 -7.70 14.80 1.51
N PRO A 105 -6.42 14.42 1.58
CA PRO A 105 -5.74 14.29 2.85
C PRO A 105 -5.42 15.66 3.45
N ARG A 106 -5.11 15.70 4.74
CA ARG A 106 -4.65 16.92 5.40
C ARG A 106 -3.34 17.38 4.77
N VAL A 107 -3.10 18.70 4.79
CA VAL A 107 -1.81 19.23 4.39
C VAL A 107 -0.72 18.67 5.33
N ASN A 108 0.34 18.13 4.75
CA ASN A 108 1.45 17.54 5.49
C ASN A 108 2.75 17.79 4.73
N PRO A 109 3.56 18.80 5.14
CA PRO A 109 4.82 19.09 4.44
C PRO A 109 5.87 17.99 4.58
N ALA A 110 5.71 17.07 5.53
CA ALA A 110 6.60 15.92 5.71
C ALA A 110 6.11 14.66 4.99
N ARG A 111 5.15 14.79 4.08
CA ARG A 111 4.56 13.63 3.39
C ARG A 111 5.55 12.99 2.44
N VAL A 112 5.58 11.66 2.49
CA VAL A 112 6.35 10.81 1.59
C VAL A 112 5.46 9.68 1.10
N VAL A 113 5.97 8.87 0.18
CA VAL A 113 5.25 7.73 -0.40
C VAL A 113 6.06 6.46 -0.18
N ILE A 114 5.41 5.43 0.36
CA ILE A 114 5.95 4.07 0.30
C ILE A 114 5.39 3.44 -0.95
N GLU A 115 6.26 2.94 -1.81
CA GLU A 115 5.90 2.19 -3.02
C GLU A 115 6.22 0.73 -2.83
N ILE A 116 5.29 -0.14 -3.19
CA ILE A 116 5.49 -1.60 -3.19
C ILE A 116 5.32 -2.07 -4.62
N THR A 117 6.37 -2.65 -5.20
CA THR A 117 6.25 -3.33 -6.50
C THR A 117 5.66 -4.70 -6.24
N VAL A 118 4.48 -4.96 -6.79
CA VAL A 118 3.72 -6.16 -6.45
C VAL A 118 4.33 -7.38 -7.16
N GLU A 119 4.80 -8.34 -6.38
CA GLU A 119 5.33 -9.61 -6.87
C GLU A 119 4.43 -10.78 -6.54
N ARG A 120 3.68 -10.71 -5.44
CA ARG A 120 2.78 -11.78 -5.01
C ARG A 120 1.41 -11.22 -4.72
N VAL A 121 0.40 -11.89 -5.24
CA VAL A 121 -0.99 -11.59 -5.00
C VAL A 121 -1.64 -12.85 -4.44
N ARG A 122 -2.29 -12.74 -3.28
CA ARG A 122 -3.02 -13.84 -2.67
C ARG A 122 -4.37 -13.35 -2.23
N GLY A 123 -5.35 -14.24 -2.25
CA GLY A 123 -6.66 -13.95 -1.72
C GLY A 123 -7.79 -14.32 -2.64
N ARG A 124 -8.97 -13.86 -2.25
CA ARG A 124 -10.22 -14.09 -2.97
C ARG A 124 -10.97 -12.77 -3.06
N ALA A 125 -11.08 -12.22 -4.24
CA ALA A 125 -11.74 -10.92 -4.46
C ALA A 125 -13.21 -11.06 -4.83
N THR A 126 -13.69 -12.26 -5.17
CA THR A 126 -15.09 -12.47 -5.51
C THR A 126 -15.92 -12.75 -4.27
N ARG A 127 -17.20 -12.33 -4.29
CA ARG A 127 -18.13 -12.61 -3.19
C ARG A 127 -18.67 -14.03 -3.23
N SER A 128 -18.51 -14.69 -4.34
CA SER A 128 -19.03 -16.04 -4.52
C SER A 128 -18.44 -16.97 -3.47
N ALA A 129 -19.27 -17.65 -2.74
CA ALA A 129 -18.83 -18.65 -1.79
C ALA A 129 -18.39 -19.93 -2.48
N GLY A 130 -18.58 -19.99 -3.75
CA GLY A 130 -18.07 -21.07 -4.61
C GLY A 130 -18.26 -22.43 -4.07
#